data_38c9feeb4a52c0a72825746491b124f9
#
_entry.id   38c9feeb4a52c0a72825746491b124f9
#
_cell.length_a   1.000
_cell.length_b   1.000
_cell.length_c   1.000
_cell.angle_alpha   90.00
_cell.angle_beta   90.00
_cell.angle_gamma   90.00
#
_symmetry.space_group_name_H-M   'P 1'
#
loop_
_entity.id
_entity.type
_entity.pdbx_description
1 polymer ?
#
loop_
_entity_poly.entity_id
_entity_poly.type
_entity_poly.pdbx_seq_one_letter_code
_entity_poly.pdbx_strand_id
1 'polypeptide(L)'
;STPKPSSAASDVYKRQHEIRTPLNAIVGFSSLMGETGDMEEKRQYMAIIEENNDLLLQLISDILDLSKIEAGTFDFVEKELDVNVLCEDIVRFMKMKAKPGVEVLFDHHLPECRIVSDRNRLNQVIANFVNNAIKFTTAGSIRVGYDKVDETHLRFYVADTGLGIEPEMQAQIFDRFIKLNTFVHGTGLGLSISKSIIEQLGGTIGVDSEPGKGSCFWFVLPIV
;
A
#
# COMPACT_ATOMS: atom_id res chain seq x y z
N SER A 1 -36.16 13.54 -7.33
CA SER A 1 -34.71 13.43 -7.29
C SER A 1 -34.31 13.11 -5.86
N THR A 2 -33.85 11.88 -5.64
CA THR A 2 -33.24 11.42 -4.37
C THR A 2 -31.91 12.15 -4.14
N PRO A 3 -31.71 12.76 -2.96
CA PRO A 3 -30.43 13.41 -2.67
C PRO A 3 -29.31 12.35 -2.70
N LYS A 4 -28.21 12.62 -3.42
CA LYS A 4 -26.97 11.85 -3.33
C LYS A 4 -26.52 11.85 -1.86
N PRO A 5 -26.26 10.69 -1.22
CA PRO A 5 -25.73 10.67 0.14
C PRO A 5 -24.45 11.51 0.17
N SER A 6 -24.28 12.31 1.22
CA SER A 6 -23.05 13.09 1.42
C SER A 6 -21.85 12.12 1.38
N SER A 7 -20.72 12.54 0.84
CA SER A 7 -19.50 11.70 0.75
C SER A 7 -19.15 11.06 2.09
N ALA A 8 -19.35 11.78 3.20
CA ALA A 8 -19.11 11.29 4.55
C ALA A 8 -19.99 10.09 4.96
N ALA A 9 -21.29 10.09 4.60
CA ALA A 9 -22.18 8.97 4.90
C ALA A 9 -21.81 7.72 4.08
N SER A 10 -21.39 7.91 2.83
CA SER A 10 -20.88 6.83 1.97
C SER A 10 -19.59 6.22 2.55
N ASP A 11 -18.70 7.04 3.07
CA ASP A 11 -17.42 6.57 3.63
C ASP A 11 -17.62 5.80 4.95
N VAL A 12 -18.54 6.23 5.82
CA VAL A 12 -18.90 5.49 7.04
C VAL A 12 -19.46 4.11 6.70
N TYR A 13 -20.36 4.03 5.72
CA TYR A 13 -20.93 2.75 5.29
C TYR A 13 -19.85 1.82 4.71
N LYS A 14 -18.96 2.35 3.86
CA LYS A 14 -17.84 1.57 3.30
C LYS A 14 -16.90 1.07 4.39
N ARG A 15 -16.52 1.91 5.37
CA ARG A 15 -15.69 1.51 6.53
C ARG A 15 -16.32 0.34 7.29
N GLN A 16 -17.61 0.42 7.59
CA GLN A 16 -18.32 -0.66 8.28
C GLN A 16 -18.34 -1.97 7.47
N HIS A 17 -18.53 -1.88 6.17
CA HIS A 17 -18.55 -3.04 5.28
C HIS A 17 -17.16 -3.71 5.20
N GLU A 18 -16.10 -2.90 5.04
CA GLU A 18 -14.72 -3.39 4.96
C GLU A 18 -14.24 -4.05 6.27
N ILE A 19 -14.75 -3.62 7.44
CA ILE A 19 -14.51 -4.26 8.74
C ILE A 19 -15.31 -5.55 8.88
N ARG A 20 -16.56 -5.56 8.47
CA ARG A 20 -17.47 -6.70 8.68
C ARG A 20 -17.02 -7.94 7.91
N THR A 21 -16.51 -7.77 6.70
CA THR A 21 -16.10 -8.88 5.82
C THR A 21 -15.00 -9.75 6.45
N PRO A 22 -13.82 -9.23 6.83
CA PRO A 22 -12.78 -10.03 7.48
C PRO A 22 -13.22 -10.54 8.86
N LEU A 23 -13.99 -9.78 9.62
CA LEU A 23 -14.50 -10.23 10.91
C LEU A 23 -15.41 -11.46 10.77
N ASN A 24 -16.33 -11.45 9.80
CA ASN A 24 -17.19 -12.60 9.53
C ASN A 24 -16.40 -13.83 9.07
N ALA A 25 -15.34 -13.64 8.28
CA ALA A 25 -14.44 -14.71 7.88
C ALA A 25 -13.73 -15.34 9.09
N ILE A 26 -13.15 -14.50 9.99
CA ILE A 26 -12.50 -14.97 11.21
C ILE A 26 -13.48 -15.77 12.07
N VAL A 27 -14.68 -15.26 12.33
CA VAL A 27 -15.69 -15.96 13.14
C VAL A 27 -16.15 -17.27 12.49
N GLY A 28 -16.43 -17.26 11.16
CA GLY A 28 -16.90 -18.43 10.44
C GLY A 28 -15.87 -19.55 10.41
N PHE A 29 -14.62 -19.23 10.04
CA PHE A 29 -13.56 -20.26 9.97
C PHE A 29 -13.11 -20.72 11.37
N SER A 30 -13.21 -19.89 12.39
CA SER A 30 -12.98 -20.30 13.78
C SER A 30 -14.02 -21.34 14.24
N SER A 31 -15.29 -21.20 13.86
CA SER A 31 -16.33 -22.19 14.14
C SER A 31 -16.07 -23.51 13.41
N LEU A 32 -15.78 -23.44 12.11
CA LEU A 32 -15.44 -24.63 11.29
C LEU A 32 -14.21 -25.39 11.82
N MET A 33 -13.20 -24.64 12.29
CA MET A 33 -11.99 -25.23 12.88
C MET A 33 -12.30 -26.02 14.15
N GLY A 34 -13.35 -25.62 14.92
CA GLY A 34 -13.81 -26.34 16.10
C GLY A 34 -14.59 -27.62 15.77
N GLU A 35 -15.21 -27.69 14.60
CA GLU A 35 -16.07 -28.81 14.18
C GLU A 35 -15.30 -29.90 13.43
N THR A 36 -14.23 -29.53 12.69
CA THR A 36 -13.47 -30.52 11.91
C THR A 36 -12.47 -31.32 12.76
N GLY A 37 -12.36 -32.61 12.48
CA GLY A 37 -11.29 -33.47 13.02
C GLY A 37 -10.05 -33.53 12.12
N ASP A 38 -10.11 -32.99 10.89
CA ASP A 38 -9.04 -33.06 9.91
C ASP A 38 -7.97 -31.96 10.18
N MET A 39 -6.73 -32.39 10.34
CA MET A 39 -5.59 -31.51 10.64
C MET A 39 -5.21 -30.64 9.44
N GLU A 40 -5.44 -31.08 8.20
CA GLU A 40 -5.15 -30.30 7.00
C GLU A 40 -6.18 -29.19 6.82
N GLU A 41 -7.46 -29.49 7.01
CA GLU A 41 -8.50 -28.46 7.04
C GLU A 41 -8.25 -27.43 8.15
N LYS A 42 -7.83 -27.85 9.35
CA LYS A 42 -7.47 -26.93 10.43
C LYS A 42 -6.36 -25.97 10.04
N ARG A 43 -5.32 -26.46 9.36
CA ARG A 43 -4.24 -25.61 8.87
C ARG A 43 -4.72 -24.56 7.85
N GLN A 44 -5.59 -25.01 6.92
CA GLN A 44 -6.18 -24.10 5.92
C GLN A 44 -7.05 -23.04 6.58
N TYR A 45 -7.92 -23.41 7.53
CA TYR A 45 -8.75 -22.45 8.26
C TYR A 45 -7.92 -21.48 9.08
N MET A 46 -6.86 -21.96 9.74
CA MET A 46 -5.94 -21.10 10.48
C MET A 46 -5.28 -20.05 9.56
N ALA A 47 -4.78 -20.45 8.40
CA ALA A 47 -4.18 -19.52 7.43
C ALA A 47 -5.18 -18.44 6.98
N ILE A 48 -6.44 -18.81 6.74
CA ILE A 48 -7.49 -17.86 6.38
C ILE A 48 -7.79 -16.90 7.54
N ILE A 49 -7.83 -17.40 8.77
CA ILE A 49 -8.05 -16.57 9.97
C ILE A 49 -6.90 -15.56 10.14
N GLU A 50 -5.64 -16.01 10.01
CA GLU A 50 -4.46 -15.17 10.11
C GLU A 50 -4.45 -14.07 9.05
N GLU A 51 -4.72 -14.41 7.78
CA GLU A 51 -4.80 -13.45 6.68
C GLU A 51 -5.88 -12.38 6.91
N ASN A 52 -7.06 -12.77 7.39
CA ASN A 52 -8.15 -11.84 7.67
C ASN A 52 -7.88 -10.98 8.93
N ASN A 53 -7.16 -11.53 9.92
CA ASN A 53 -6.74 -10.77 11.08
C ASN A 53 -5.73 -9.68 10.70
N ASP A 54 -4.74 -10.00 9.88
CA ASP A 54 -3.76 -9.03 9.38
C ASP A 54 -4.44 -7.93 8.56
N LEU A 55 -5.41 -8.31 7.70
CA LEU A 55 -6.20 -7.34 6.93
C LEU A 55 -7.00 -6.41 7.86
N LEU A 56 -7.61 -6.95 8.92
CA LEU A 56 -8.39 -6.15 9.88
C LEU A 56 -7.49 -5.19 10.67
N LEU A 57 -6.33 -5.63 11.13
CA LEU A 57 -5.35 -4.78 11.81
C LEU A 57 -4.84 -3.66 10.90
N GLN A 58 -4.54 -3.97 9.64
CA GLN A 58 -4.15 -2.98 8.64
C GLN A 58 -5.27 -1.95 8.42
N LEU A 59 -6.52 -2.41 8.29
CA LEU A 59 -7.67 -1.53 8.09
C LEU A 59 -7.88 -0.58 9.28
N ILE A 60 -7.73 -1.07 10.52
CA ILE A 60 -7.82 -0.25 11.73
C ILE A 60 -6.72 0.82 11.72
N SER A 61 -5.48 0.44 11.41
CA SER A 61 -4.35 1.37 11.32
C SER A 61 -4.60 2.44 10.24
N ASP A 62 -5.08 2.02 9.06
CA ASP A 62 -5.41 2.92 7.95
C ASP A 62 -6.50 3.93 8.33
N ILE A 63 -7.56 3.48 9.04
CA ILE A 63 -8.65 4.36 9.50
C ILE A 63 -8.13 5.36 10.55
N LEU A 64 -7.26 4.95 11.46
CA LEU A 64 -6.66 5.83 12.46
C LEU A 64 -5.76 6.88 11.80
N ASP A 65 -4.92 6.48 10.85
CA ASP A 65 -4.08 7.41 10.08
C ASP A 65 -4.95 8.42 9.33
N LEU A 66 -5.99 7.94 8.62
CA LEU A 66 -6.91 8.81 7.91
C LEU A 66 -7.62 9.81 8.84
N SER A 67 -8.04 9.35 10.03
CA SER A 67 -8.69 10.21 11.02
C SER A 67 -7.75 11.30 11.54
N LYS A 68 -6.48 10.98 11.76
CA LYS A 68 -5.45 11.97 12.14
C LYS A 68 -5.17 12.98 11.03
N ILE A 69 -5.12 12.51 9.78
CA ILE A 69 -4.95 13.36 8.59
C ILE A 69 -6.13 14.35 8.48
N GLU A 70 -7.36 13.85 8.59
CA GLU A 70 -8.58 14.69 8.53
C GLU A 70 -8.67 15.72 9.67
N ALA A 71 -8.19 15.36 10.85
CA ALA A 71 -8.14 16.25 12.02
C ALA A 71 -6.97 17.25 11.98
N GLY A 72 -6.04 17.13 11.02
CA GLY A 72 -4.81 17.94 10.98
C GLY A 72 -3.86 17.67 12.17
N THR A 73 -3.98 16.50 12.80
CA THR A 73 -3.17 16.06 13.94
C THR A 73 -2.17 14.97 13.58
N PHE A 74 -1.86 14.86 12.30
CA PHE A 74 -0.91 13.88 11.81
C PHE A 74 0.50 14.42 11.97
N ASP A 75 1.20 13.95 13.00
CA ASP A 75 2.54 14.41 13.34
C ASP A 75 3.60 13.72 12.48
N PHE A 76 4.57 14.51 12.01
CA PHE A 76 5.77 14.04 11.33
C PHE A 76 6.98 14.18 12.24
N VAL A 77 7.80 13.14 12.29
CA VAL A 77 9.07 13.12 13.02
C VAL A 77 10.20 13.22 12.02
N GLU A 78 10.53 14.44 11.63
CA GLU A 78 11.61 14.71 10.67
C GLU A 78 12.97 14.50 11.33
N LYS A 79 13.79 13.66 10.70
CA LYS A 79 15.17 13.36 11.09
C LYS A 79 16.02 13.12 9.85
N GLU A 80 17.31 13.31 9.99
CA GLU A 80 18.25 12.86 8.96
C GLU A 80 18.09 11.35 8.75
N LEU A 81 17.93 10.93 7.50
CA LEU A 81 17.85 9.54 7.11
C LEU A 81 18.69 9.28 5.86
N ASP A 82 19.26 8.09 5.81
CA ASP A 82 19.92 7.55 4.62
C ASP A 82 18.88 6.83 3.76
N VAL A 83 18.67 7.34 2.55
CA VAL A 83 17.67 6.84 1.62
C VAL A 83 18.02 5.44 1.11
N ASN A 84 19.33 5.16 0.90
CA ASN A 84 19.78 3.84 0.47
C ASN A 84 19.44 2.79 1.51
N VAL A 85 19.76 3.05 2.78
CA VAL A 85 19.45 2.14 3.90
C VAL A 85 17.94 1.92 4.02
N LEU A 86 17.13 2.96 3.86
CA LEU A 86 15.66 2.83 3.89
C LEU A 86 15.17 1.88 2.78
N CYS A 87 15.59 2.11 1.54
CA CYS A 87 15.16 1.31 0.40
C CYS A 87 15.68 -0.14 0.46
N GLU A 88 16.94 -0.35 0.87
CA GLU A 88 17.50 -1.67 1.07
C GLU A 88 16.76 -2.50 2.11
N ASP A 89 16.41 -1.88 3.25
CA ASP A 89 15.64 -2.55 4.32
C ASP A 89 14.25 -2.96 3.80
N ILE A 90 13.57 -2.10 3.07
CA ILE A 90 12.26 -2.40 2.47
C ILE A 90 12.39 -3.56 1.47
N VAL A 91 13.33 -3.48 0.54
CA VAL A 91 13.54 -4.53 -0.48
C VAL A 91 13.90 -5.86 0.17
N ARG A 92 14.79 -5.87 1.18
CA ARG A 92 15.15 -7.07 1.92
C ARG A 92 13.94 -7.75 2.56
N PHE A 93 13.08 -6.98 3.21
CA PHE A 93 11.87 -7.50 3.85
C PHE A 93 10.85 -7.99 2.81
N MET A 94 10.67 -7.25 1.72
CA MET A 94 9.68 -7.56 0.69
C MET A 94 10.07 -8.76 -0.19
N LYS A 95 11.37 -9.03 -0.35
CA LYS A 95 11.84 -10.27 -1.01
C LYS A 95 11.29 -11.54 -0.34
N MET A 96 11.11 -11.54 0.98
CA MET A 96 10.55 -12.68 1.71
C MET A 96 9.06 -12.88 1.44
N LYS A 97 8.34 -11.84 1.01
CA LYS A 97 6.91 -11.87 0.71
C LYS A 97 6.60 -12.07 -0.77
N ALA A 98 7.61 -11.94 -1.62
CA ALA A 98 7.44 -12.09 -3.06
C ALA A 98 7.04 -13.51 -3.43
N LYS A 99 6.16 -13.62 -4.43
CA LYS A 99 5.74 -14.91 -4.98
C LYS A 99 6.90 -15.58 -5.73
N PRO A 100 6.95 -16.93 -5.81
CA PRO A 100 7.89 -17.60 -6.67
C PRO A 100 7.82 -17.06 -8.11
N GLY A 101 8.98 -16.73 -8.69
CA GLY A 101 9.05 -16.14 -10.03
C GLY A 101 8.91 -14.61 -10.10
N VAL A 102 8.78 -13.93 -8.95
CA VAL A 102 8.82 -12.46 -8.86
C VAL A 102 10.09 -12.03 -8.16
N GLU A 103 10.91 -11.24 -8.83
CA GLU A 103 12.15 -10.69 -8.28
C GLU A 103 11.91 -9.26 -7.77
N VAL A 104 12.34 -8.97 -6.53
CA VAL A 104 12.29 -7.61 -5.96
C VAL A 104 13.70 -7.06 -5.90
N LEU A 105 13.93 -5.91 -6.53
CA LEU A 105 15.26 -5.32 -6.71
C LEU A 105 15.30 -3.89 -6.17
N PHE A 106 16.42 -3.50 -5.58
CA PHE A 106 16.79 -2.10 -5.44
C PHE A 106 17.59 -1.72 -6.68
N ASP A 107 17.01 -0.85 -7.49
CA ASP A 107 17.50 -0.55 -8.85
C ASP A 107 18.31 0.75 -8.83
N HIS A 108 17.83 1.80 -9.45
CA HIS A 108 18.52 3.06 -9.60
C HIS A 108 18.60 3.84 -8.28
N HIS A 109 19.81 4.27 -7.91
CA HIS A 109 20.04 5.06 -6.70
C HIS A 109 21.37 5.83 -6.78
N LEU A 110 21.50 6.85 -5.96
CA LEU A 110 22.74 7.59 -5.80
C LEU A 110 23.71 6.81 -4.87
N PRO A 111 25.04 6.95 -5.02
CA PRO A 111 26.01 6.31 -4.13
C PRO A 111 25.79 6.66 -2.65
N GLU A 112 25.45 7.93 -2.37
CA GLU A 112 25.08 8.43 -1.05
C GLU A 112 23.89 9.38 -1.22
N CYS A 113 22.89 9.23 -0.37
CA CYS A 113 21.73 10.12 -0.35
C CYS A 113 21.19 10.24 1.06
N ARG A 114 21.36 11.43 1.66
CA ARG A 114 20.78 11.76 2.95
C ARG A 114 19.81 12.90 2.81
N ILE A 115 18.67 12.78 3.46
CA ILE A 115 17.61 13.80 3.48
C ILE A 115 17.07 13.96 4.89
N VAL A 116 16.40 15.08 5.15
CA VAL A 116 15.62 15.27 6.38
C VAL A 116 14.17 14.96 6.07
N SER A 117 13.63 13.92 6.67
CA SER A 117 12.22 13.51 6.48
C SER A 117 11.78 12.51 7.56
N ASP A 118 10.54 12.07 7.52
CA ASP A 118 10.03 11.00 8.40
C ASP A 118 10.25 9.61 7.78
N ARG A 119 11.22 8.87 8.35
CA ARG A 119 11.56 7.51 7.92
C ARG A 119 10.35 6.57 7.92
N ASN A 120 9.51 6.65 8.95
CA ASN A 120 8.37 5.73 9.10
C ASN A 120 7.30 6.00 8.04
N ARG A 121 7.07 7.26 7.72
CA ARG A 121 6.09 7.66 6.71
C ARG A 121 6.58 7.35 5.30
N LEU A 122 7.84 7.59 5.00
CA LEU A 122 8.43 7.16 3.72
C LEU A 122 8.41 5.64 3.57
N ASN A 123 8.78 4.91 4.62
CA ASN A 123 8.66 3.45 4.64
C ASN A 123 7.23 2.99 4.39
N GLN A 124 6.23 3.63 5.00
CA GLN A 124 4.81 3.31 4.82
C GLN A 124 4.39 3.48 3.35
N VAL A 125 4.77 4.58 2.70
CA VAL A 125 4.44 4.84 1.30
C VAL A 125 5.11 3.84 0.36
N ILE A 126 6.43 3.66 0.47
CA ILE A 126 7.19 2.74 -0.40
C ILE A 126 6.73 1.30 -0.19
N ALA A 127 6.55 0.87 1.06
CA ALA A 127 6.06 -0.47 1.39
C ALA A 127 4.64 -0.71 0.82
N ASN A 128 3.76 0.29 0.85
CA ASN A 128 2.44 0.20 0.22
C ASN A 128 2.54 0.00 -1.29
N PHE A 129 3.42 0.73 -1.98
CA PHE A 129 3.65 0.54 -3.41
C PHE A 129 4.19 -0.86 -3.73
N VAL A 130 5.20 -1.33 -2.97
CA VAL A 130 5.77 -2.68 -3.18
C VAL A 130 4.73 -3.77 -2.87
N ASN A 131 3.92 -3.63 -1.83
CA ASN A 131 2.84 -4.57 -1.54
C ASN A 131 1.81 -4.63 -2.68
N ASN A 132 1.46 -3.49 -3.26
CA ASN A 132 0.58 -3.47 -4.44
C ASN A 132 1.25 -4.14 -5.64
N ALA A 133 2.52 -3.87 -5.90
CA ALA A 133 3.29 -4.52 -6.95
C ALA A 133 3.31 -6.06 -6.78
N ILE A 134 3.57 -6.59 -5.56
CA ILE A 134 3.55 -8.02 -5.25
C ILE A 134 2.17 -8.66 -5.49
N LYS A 135 1.09 -7.94 -5.17
CA LYS A 135 -0.28 -8.42 -5.38
C LYS A 135 -0.59 -8.63 -6.86
N PHE A 136 -0.18 -7.70 -7.71
CA PHE A 136 -0.58 -7.65 -9.12
C PHE A 136 0.48 -8.18 -10.10
N THR A 137 1.66 -8.56 -9.60
CA THR A 137 2.70 -9.22 -10.39
C THR A 137 2.70 -10.72 -10.09
N THR A 138 2.49 -11.53 -11.12
CA THR A 138 2.49 -13.01 -11.01
C THR A 138 3.84 -13.61 -11.37
N ALA A 139 4.59 -12.96 -12.26
CA ALA A 139 5.94 -13.31 -12.65
C ALA A 139 6.66 -12.07 -13.19
N GLY A 140 7.98 -12.02 -13.07
CA GLY A 140 8.81 -10.91 -13.55
C GLY A 140 9.51 -10.16 -12.41
N SER A 141 9.47 -8.84 -12.40
CA SER A 141 10.25 -8.05 -11.45
C SER A 141 9.50 -6.85 -10.87
N ILE A 142 9.90 -6.49 -9.66
CA ILE A 142 9.49 -5.28 -8.96
C ILE A 142 10.78 -4.52 -8.64
N ARG A 143 10.89 -3.29 -9.12
CA ARG A 143 12.09 -2.45 -8.97
C ARG A 143 11.75 -1.27 -8.09
N VAL A 144 12.46 -1.12 -6.99
CA VAL A 144 12.43 0.05 -6.12
C VAL A 144 13.64 0.90 -6.45
N GLY A 145 13.45 2.20 -6.60
CA GLY A 145 14.56 3.10 -6.89
C GLY A 145 14.21 4.54 -6.62
N TYR A 146 15.19 5.42 -6.80
CA TYR A 146 14.98 6.85 -6.76
C TYR A 146 16.01 7.59 -7.61
N ASP A 147 15.61 8.71 -8.16
CA ASP A 147 16.40 9.59 -9.02
C ASP A 147 16.36 11.02 -8.50
N LYS A 148 17.41 11.78 -8.76
CA LYS A 148 17.44 13.21 -8.54
C LYS A 148 16.72 13.90 -9.71
N VAL A 149 15.62 14.60 -9.42
CA VAL A 149 14.89 15.38 -10.43
C VAL A 149 15.64 16.68 -10.71
N ASP A 150 16.05 17.33 -9.63
CA ASP A 150 16.86 18.56 -9.63
C ASP A 150 17.65 18.64 -8.31
N GLU A 151 18.28 19.80 -8.03
CA GLU A 151 19.08 19.99 -6.81
C GLU A 151 18.26 19.96 -5.52
N THR A 152 16.93 20.09 -5.61
CA THR A 152 16.01 20.23 -4.48
C THR A 152 14.93 19.17 -4.43
N HIS A 153 14.88 18.23 -5.37
CA HIS A 153 13.84 17.21 -5.43
C HIS A 153 14.37 15.81 -5.76
N LEU A 154 13.86 14.82 -5.04
CA LEU A 154 14.04 13.40 -5.34
C LEU A 154 12.72 12.78 -5.82
N ARG A 155 12.79 11.96 -6.85
CA ARG A 155 11.69 11.10 -7.31
C ARG A 155 11.96 9.68 -6.85
N PHE A 156 11.09 9.13 -6.03
CA PHE A 156 11.06 7.73 -5.64
C PHE A 156 10.09 6.98 -6.52
N TYR A 157 10.40 5.73 -6.84
CA TYR A 157 9.49 4.91 -7.65
C TYR A 157 9.53 3.43 -7.27
N VAL A 158 8.42 2.76 -7.55
CA VAL A 158 8.29 1.31 -7.54
C VAL A 158 7.67 0.91 -8.87
N ALA A 159 8.46 0.24 -9.71
CA ALA A 159 8.03 -0.21 -11.03
C ALA A 159 7.85 -1.74 -11.02
N ASP A 160 6.71 -2.21 -11.49
CA ASP A 160 6.38 -3.64 -11.61
C ASP A 160 6.08 -4.04 -13.05
N THR A 161 6.21 -5.33 -13.33
CA THR A 161 5.87 -5.94 -14.62
C THR A 161 4.54 -6.70 -14.56
N GLY A 162 3.60 -6.20 -13.75
CA GLY A 162 2.32 -6.84 -13.51
C GLY A 162 1.25 -6.51 -14.55
N LEU A 163 -0.01 -6.57 -14.12
CA LEU A 163 -1.17 -6.43 -14.99
C LEU A 163 -1.31 -5.03 -15.61
N GLY A 164 -0.73 -4.01 -15.00
CA GLY A 164 -0.99 -2.61 -15.38
C GLY A 164 -2.38 -2.13 -14.97
N ILE A 165 -2.69 -0.88 -15.30
CA ILE A 165 -3.90 -0.17 -14.87
C ILE A 165 -4.49 0.55 -16.07
N GLU A 166 -5.79 0.35 -16.31
CA GLU A 166 -6.53 1.04 -17.36
C GLU A 166 -6.47 2.56 -17.18
N PRO A 167 -6.30 3.35 -18.27
CA PRO A 167 -6.13 4.81 -18.20
C PRO A 167 -7.22 5.52 -17.41
N GLU A 168 -8.47 5.06 -17.54
CA GLU A 168 -9.64 5.65 -16.87
C GLU A 168 -9.58 5.49 -15.35
N MET A 169 -8.86 4.47 -14.87
CA MET A 169 -8.72 4.16 -13.45
C MET A 169 -7.53 4.87 -12.80
N GLN A 170 -6.51 5.24 -13.58
CA GLN A 170 -5.27 5.81 -13.04
C GLN A 170 -5.49 7.10 -12.24
N ALA A 171 -6.46 7.92 -12.62
CA ALA A 171 -6.82 9.12 -11.88
C ALA A 171 -7.56 8.82 -10.55
N GLN A 172 -8.22 7.66 -10.46
CA GLN A 172 -9.11 7.31 -9.34
C GLN A 172 -8.46 6.41 -8.30
N ILE A 173 -7.33 5.73 -8.62
CA ILE A 173 -6.71 4.76 -7.70
C ILE A 173 -6.21 5.37 -6.39
N PHE A 174 -6.03 6.70 -6.35
CA PHE A 174 -5.68 7.44 -5.14
C PHE A 174 -6.90 7.89 -4.32
N ASP A 175 -8.13 7.61 -4.79
CA ASP A 175 -9.34 7.86 -4.04
C ASP A 175 -9.56 6.78 -2.98
N ARG A 176 -10.33 7.11 -1.95
CA ARG A 176 -10.60 6.21 -0.81
C ARG A 176 -11.49 5.04 -1.23
N PHE A 177 -11.15 3.85 -0.74
CA PHE A 177 -11.90 2.60 -0.96
C PHE A 177 -11.99 2.16 -2.43
N ILE A 178 -11.10 2.64 -3.29
CA ILE A 178 -11.00 2.17 -4.66
C ILE A 178 -10.17 0.88 -4.69
N LYS A 179 -10.73 -0.14 -5.35
CA LYS A 179 -10.08 -1.43 -5.61
C LYS A 179 -10.22 -1.74 -7.10
N LEU A 180 -9.12 -1.97 -7.78
CA LEU A 180 -9.09 -2.35 -9.19
C LEU A 180 -9.66 -3.77 -9.42
N ASN A 181 -9.51 -4.62 -8.42
CA ASN A 181 -10.02 -5.98 -8.42
C ASN A 181 -10.61 -6.32 -7.05
N THR A 182 -11.90 -6.63 -7.02
CA THR A 182 -12.62 -6.98 -5.78
C THR A 182 -12.20 -8.32 -5.20
N PHE A 183 -11.58 -9.19 -6.00
CA PHE A 183 -11.06 -10.49 -5.55
C PHE A 183 -9.66 -10.42 -4.92
N VAL A 184 -8.99 -9.27 -5.04
CA VAL A 184 -7.66 -9.09 -4.44
C VAL A 184 -7.80 -8.40 -3.08
N HIS A 185 -7.33 -9.07 -2.03
CA HIS A 185 -7.37 -8.57 -0.66
C HIS A 185 -6.66 -7.21 -0.51
N GLY A 186 -7.33 -6.26 0.15
CA GLY A 186 -6.79 -4.94 0.43
C GLY A 186 -7.84 -4.00 0.99
N THR A 187 -7.41 -2.97 1.73
CA THR A 187 -8.30 -2.00 2.40
C THR A 187 -8.88 -0.96 1.44
N GLY A 188 -8.22 -0.71 0.30
CA GLY A 188 -8.55 0.40 -0.60
C GLY A 188 -8.21 1.79 -0.03
N LEU A 189 -7.48 1.84 1.09
CA LEU A 189 -7.08 3.09 1.75
C LEU A 189 -5.59 3.40 1.57
N GLY A 190 -4.74 2.41 1.33
CA GLY A 190 -3.30 2.57 1.30
C GLY A 190 -2.81 3.66 0.35
N LEU A 191 -3.29 3.70 -0.90
CA LEU A 191 -2.88 4.72 -1.88
C LEU A 191 -3.40 6.12 -1.51
N SER A 192 -4.60 6.25 -0.97
CA SER A 192 -5.13 7.54 -0.51
C SER A 192 -4.37 8.10 0.70
N ILE A 193 -3.95 7.22 1.61
CA ILE A 193 -3.08 7.58 2.75
C ILE A 193 -1.70 7.97 2.24
N SER A 194 -1.12 7.19 1.32
CA SER A 194 0.17 7.53 0.69
C SER A 194 0.14 8.90 0.04
N LYS A 195 -0.93 9.24 -0.68
CA LYS A 195 -1.13 10.56 -1.27
C LYS A 195 -1.15 11.65 -0.20
N SER A 196 -1.93 11.47 0.85
CA SER A 196 -2.01 12.45 1.93
C SER A 196 -0.67 12.65 2.65
N ILE A 197 0.09 11.57 2.89
CA ILE A 197 1.44 11.66 3.49
C ILE A 197 2.37 12.49 2.60
N ILE A 198 2.44 12.17 1.31
CA ILE A 198 3.34 12.85 0.38
C ILE A 198 2.96 14.31 0.20
N GLU A 199 1.66 14.64 0.08
CA GLU A 199 1.18 16.02 -0.02
C GLU A 199 1.52 16.84 1.23
N GLN A 200 1.42 16.25 2.43
CA GLN A 200 1.79 16.93 3.69
C GLN A 200 3.31 17.10 3.84
N LEU A 201 4.11 16.24 3.23
CA LEU A 201 5.57 16.41 3.11
C LEU A 201 5.97 17.41 1.99
N GLY A 202 4.99 18.09 1.37
CA GLY A 202 5.23 19.07 0.31
C GLY A 202 5.52 18.46 -1.07
N GLY A 203 5.28 17.15 -1.23
CA GLY A 203 5.57 16.41 -2.45
C GLY A 203 4.36 16.21 -3.38
N THR A 204 4.60 15.48 -4.45
CA THR A 204 3.58 15.03 -5.41
C THR A 204 3.67 13.54 -5.63
N ILE A 205 2.57 12.88 -5.97
CA ILE A 205 2.46 11.44 -6.16
C ILE A 205 1.71 11.11 -7.45
N GLY A 206 2.06 10.02 -8.10
CA GLY A 206 1.39 9.60 -9.32
C GLY A 206 1.68 8.16 -9.70
N VAL A 207 1.15 7.78 -10.86
CA VAL A 207 1.35 6.48 -11.49
C VAL A 207 1.48 6.65 -13.00
N ASP A 208 2.41 5.90 -13.57
CA ASP A 208 2.55 5.69 -15.01
C ASP A 208 2.30 4.20 -15.25
N SER A 209 1.27 3.85 -16.03
CA SER A 209 0.89 2.45 -16.20
C SER A 209 0.30 2.18 -17.57
N GLU A 210 0.54 0.96 -18.07
CA GLU A 210 -0.03 0.47 -19.31
C GLU A 210 -0.56 -0.96 -19.09
N PRO A 211 -1.82 -1.26 -19.45
CA PRO A 211 -2.39 -2.59 -19.33
C PRO A 211 -1.52 -3.66 -20.00
N GLY A 212 -1.21 -4.71 -19.24
CA GLY A 212 -0.36 -5.83 -19.69
C GLY A 212 1.14 -5.56 -19.68
N LYS A 213 1.60 -4.36 -19.33
CA LYS A 213 3.04 -4.03 -19.25
C LYS A 213 3.52 -3.72 -17.82
N GLY A 214 2.58 -3.48 -16.90
CA GLY A 214 2.88 -3.17 -15.52
C GLY A 214 2.64 -1.72 -15.16
N SER A 215 3.09 -1.34 -13.96
CA SER A 215 2.88 0.00 -13.41
C SER A 215 4.16 0.54 -12.79
N CYS A 216 4.30 1.85 -12.78
CA CYS A 216 5.32 2.59 -12.06
C CYS A 216 4.62 3.59 -11.14
N PHE A 217 4.51 3.26 -9.86
CA PHE A 217 4.07 4.22 -8.84
C PHE A 217 5.24 5.07 -8.42
N TRP A 218 5.04 6.37 -8.35
CA TRP A 218 6.10 7.30 -8.01
C TRP A 218 5.62 8.44 -7.12
N PHE A 219 6.55 9.05 -6.39
CA PHE A 219 6.34 10.32 -5.73
C PHE A 219 7.61 11.17 -5.80
N VAL A 220 7.44 12.48 -5.77
CA VAL A 220 8.52 13.46 -5.74
C VAL A 220 8.45 14.20 -4.41
N LEU A 221 9.58 14.30 -3.73
CA LEU A 221 9.72 15.04 -2.47
C LEU A 221 10.72 16.17 -2.63
N PRO A 222 10.45 17.34 -2.03
CA PRO A 222 11.48 18.33 -1.81
C PRO A 222 12.51 17.80 -0.81
N ILE A 223 13.78 18.04 -1.10
CA ILE A 223 14.90 17.75 -0.21
C ILE A 223 15.55 19.05 0.19
N VAL A 224 15.62 19.30 1.48
CA VAL A 224 16.30 20.48 2.05
C VAL A 224 17.62 20.04 2.64
#